data_4a6665bddd88fb0acb721f23a1c34d62
#
_entry.id   4a6665bddd88fb0acb721f23a1c34d62
#
_cell.length_a   1.000
_cell.length_b   1.000
_cell.length_c   1.000
_cell.angle_alpha   90.00
_cell.angle_beta   90.00
_cell.angle_gamma   90.00
#
_symmetry.space_group_name_H-M   'P 1'
#
loop_
_entity.id
_entity.type
_entity.pdbx_description
1 polymer ?
#
loop_
_entity_poly.entity_id
_entity_poly.type
_entity_poly.pdbx_seq_one_letter_code
_entity_poly.pdbx_strand_id
1 'polypeptide(L)'
;KYAKLNEEYGLNQYLVPYLMSSHPGSTMDDAALLAAYTKRIGLSPEQIQDFYPTPGTASTVMYYTGLDPFTGKEIYTATNYREKQLQRALLQWRKPENRRMIYEAMNYCSEEGKENLRELLHSAIAKSKDSAKSSSSSKNNASPKKHTSAKNQRKPYAKDSAKSFAKKKK
;
A
#
# COMPACT_ATOMS: atom_id res chain seq x y z
N LYS A 1 -11.61 18.81 -13.10
CA LYS A 1 -11.22 19.04 -14.51
C LYS A 1 -10.95 17.72 -15.23
N TYR A 2 -10.10 16.82 -14.71
CA TYR A 2 -9.77 15.54 -15.35
C TYR A 2 -10.99 14.66 -15.61
N ALA A 3 -11.85 14.43 -14.60
CA ALA A 3 -13.06 13.61 -14.74
C ALA A 3 -14.00 14.14 -15.84
N LYS A 4 -14.16 15.49 -15.91
CA LYS A 4 -14.99 16.12 -16.95
C LYS A 4 -14.43 15.90 -18.36
N LEU A 5 -13.10 16.00 -18.53
CA LEU A 5 -12.47 15.73 -19.83
C LEU A 5 -12.62 14.25 -20.23
N ASN A 6 -12.48 13.35 -19.26
CA ASN A 6 -12.65 11.92 -19.47
C ASN A 6 -14.05 11.60 -20.02
N GLU A 7 -15.08 12.22 -19.43
CA GLU A 7 -16.47 12.08 -19.86
C GLU A 7 -16.71 12.72 -21.24
N GLU A 8 -16.21 13.94 -21.45
CA GLU A 8 -16.37 14.70 -22.71
C GLU A 8 -15.77 13.96 -23.92
N TYR A 9 -14.63 13.29 -23.73
CA TYR A 9 -13.95 12.54 -24.78
C TYR A 9 -14.25 11.04 -24.77
N GLY A 10 -15.19 10.56 -23.95
CA GLY A 10 -15.56 9.15 -23.85
C GLY A 10 -14.38 8.25 -23.43
N LEU A 11 -13.44 8.78 -22.66
CA LEU A 11 -12.25 8.04 -22.21
C LEU A 11 -12.54 7.30 -20.89
N ASN A 12 -11.85 6.19 -20.68
CA ASN A 12 -11.90 5.42 -19.44
C ASN A 12 -10.52 5.41 -18.77
N GLN A 13 -10.05 6.60 -18.39
CA GLN A 13 -8.74 6.79 -17.78
C GLN A 13 -8.88 7.14 -16.30
N TYR A 14 -7.93 6.70 -15.48
CA TYR A 14 -7.91 6.90 -14.04
C TYR A 14 -6.63 7.60 -13.61
N LEU A 15 -6.76 8.52 -12.63
CA LEU A 15 -5.61 9.06 -11.92
C LEU A 15 -5.21 8.07 -10.84
N VAL A 16 -4.00 7.54 -10.95
CA VAL A 16 -3.42 6.68 -9.92
C VAL A 16 -2.40 7.50 -9.15
N PRO A 17 -2.67 7.86 -7.89
CA PRO A 17 -1.70 8.59 -7.08
C PRO A 17 -0.53 7.68 -6.74
N TYR A 18 0.67 8.20 -6.88
CA TYR A 18 1.90 7.57 -6.45
C TYR A 18 2.24 8.10 -5.05
N LEU A 19 2.19 7.23 -4.05
CA LEU A 19 2.52 7.58 -2.68
C LEU A 19 3.80 6.85 -2.24
N MET A 20 4.61 7.56 -1.49
CA MET A 20 5.86 7.06 -0.91
C MET A 20 5.80 7.20 0.60
N SER A 21 6.19 6.14 1.32
CA SER A 21 6.36 6.16 2.77
C SER A 21 7.81 6.42 3.16
N SER A 22 8.04 6.90 4.36
CA SER A 22 9.36 7.07 4.96
C SER A 22 10.30 7.99 4.17
N HIS A 23 9.74 8.99 3.49
CA HIS A 23 10.55 10.05 2.88
C HIS A 23 11.27 10.85 3.98
N PRO A 24 12.52 11.26 3.81
CA PRO A 24 13.17 12.17 4.76
C PRO A 24 12.30 13.40 5.06
N GLY A 25 12.16 13.72 6.34
CA GLY A 25 11.23 14.73 6.84
C GLY A 25 9.83 14.22 7.20
N SER A 26 9.46 13.01 6.82
CA SER A 26 8.14 12.44 7.15
C SER A 26 8.19 11.68 8.47
N THR A 27 7.53 12.23 9.47
CA THR A 27 7.34 11.62 10.80
C THR A 27 6.19 10.61 10.81
N MET A 28 5.98 9.95 11.96
CA MET A 28 4.82 9.07 12.12
C MET A 28 3.51 9.87 12.13
N ASP A 29 3.51 11.07 12.65
CA ASP A 29 2.34 11.98 12.64
C ASP A 29 2.00 12.42 11.22
N ASP A 30 2.99 12.71 10.39
CA ASP A 30 2.77 13.05 8.97
C ASP A 30 2.18 11.86 8.20
N ALA A 31 2.67 10.66 8.48
CA ALA A 31 2.11 9.43 7.90
C ALA A 31 0.66 9.19 8.35
N ALA A 32 0.32 9.46 9.63
CA ALA A 32 -1.03 9.38 10.16
C ALA A 32 -1.97 10.41 9.51
N LEU A 33 -1.50 11.65 9.36
CA LEU A 33 -2.24 12.74 8.70
C LEU A 33 -2.51 12.39 7.22
N LEU A 34 -1.48 11.91 6.50
CA LEU A 34 -1.63 11.50 5.10
C LEU A 34 -2.62 10.33 4.96
N ALA A 35 -2.57 9.35 5.86
CA ALA A 35 -3.51 8.23 5.88
C ALA A 35 -4.96 8.72 6.12
N ALA A 36 -5.19 9.62 7.07
CA ALA A 36 -6.49 10.24 7.32
C ALA A 36 -6.97 11.04 6.10
N TYR A 37 -6.08 11.78 5.45
CA TYR A 37 -6.38 12.52 4.23
C TYR A 37 -6.80 11.60 3.09
N THR A 38 -6.03 10.53 2.80
CA THR A 38 -6.36 9.57 1.73
C THR A 38 -7.71 8.91 1.97
N LYS A 39 -8.05 8.63 3.23
CA LYS A 39 -9.36 8.13 3.61
C LYS A 39 -10.48 9.12 3.30
N ARG A 40 -10.32 10.40 3.69
CA ARG A 40 -11.32 11.46 3.44
C ARG A 40 -11.65 11.65 1.97
N ILE A 41 -10.64 11.56 1.10
CA ILE A 41 -10.83 11.66 -0.35
C ILE A 41 -11.23 10.33 -1.02
N GLY A 42 -11.46 9.26 -0.24
CA GLY A 42 -11.87 7.96 -0.75
C GLY A 42 -10.76 7.17 -1.45
N LEU A 43 -9.51 7.60 -1.33
CA LEU A 43 -8.37 6.95 -1.94
C LEU A 43 -7.86 5.79 -1.07
N SER A 44 -7.63 4.64 -1.68
CA SER A 44 -7.03 3.48 -1.02
C SER A 44 -5.92 2.93 -1.90
N PRO A 45 -4.69 3.39 -1.73
CA PRO A 45 -3.57 2.92 -2.53
C PRO A 45 -3.29 1.44 -2.23
N GLU A 46 -3.23 0.64 -3.27
CA GLU A 46 -2.90 -0.79 -3.16
C GLU A 46 -1.40 -1.01 -3.02
N GLN A 47 -0.61 -0.18 -3.70
CA GLN A 47 0.85 -0.23 -3.69
C GLN A 47 1.42 1.05 -3.09
N ILE A 48 2.29 0.89 -2.12
CA ILE A 48 3.07 1.96 -1.49
C ILE A 48 4.54 1.55 -1.56
N GLN A 49 5.37 2.44 -2.03
CA GLN A 49 6.82 2.25 -2.02
C GLN A 49 7.42 2.96 -0.80
N ASP A 50 8.38 2.31 -0.15
CA ASP A 50 9.23 3.00 0.83
C ASP A 50 10.24 3.87 0.07
N PHE A 51 10.65 4.98 0.70
CA PHE A 51 11.69 5.82 0.14
C PHE A 51 12.95 4.99 -0.16
N TYR A 52 13.42 5.12 -1.38
CA TYR A 52 14.66 4.52 -1.85
C TYR A 52 15.65 5.62 -2.25
N PRO A 53 16.82 5.69 -1.60
CA PRO A 53 17.82 6.72 -1.89
C PRO A 53 18.32 6.61 -3.35
N THR A 54 18.06 7.64 -4.15
CA THR A 54 18.54 7.72 -5.54
C THR A 54 19.73 8.66 -5.60
N PRO A 55 20.90 8.23 -6.12
CA PRO A 55 22.09 9.06 -6.20
C PRO A 55 21.82 10.42 -6.90
N GLY A 56 22.44 11.48 -6.41
CA GLY A 56 22.34 12.84 -6.98
C GLY A 56 21.07 13.62 -6.58
N THR A 57 20.26 13.12 -5.64
CA THR A 57 19.07 13.84 -5.16
C THR A 57 19.29 14.45 -3.78
N ALA A 58 18.64 15.60 -3.50
CA ALA A 58 18.64 16.24 -2.17
C ALA A 58 18.10 15.28 -1.10
N SER A 59 17.02 14.54 -1.40
CA SER A 59 16.44 13.57 -0.46
C SER A 59 17.41 12.45 -0.07
N THR A 60 18.32 12.06 -0.97
CA THR A 60 19.37 11.10 -0.62
C THR A 60 20.40 11.68 0.35
N VAL A 61 20.76 12.96 0.17
CA VAL A 61 21.62 13.66 1.13
C VAL A 61 20.93 13.71 2.50
N MET A 62 19.67 14.14 2.56
CA MET A 62 18.86 14.16 3.79
C MET A 62 18.83 12.78 4.47
N TYR A 63 18.63 11.73 3.68
CA TYR A 63 18.52 10.36 4.20
C TYR A 63 19.80 9.88 4.92
N TYR A 64 20.97 10.16 4.34
CA TYR A 64 22.25 9.71 4.88
C TYR A 64 22.85 10.65 5.92
N THR A 65 22.58 11.94 5.82
CA THR A 65 23.18 12.96 6.71
C THR A 65 22.26 13.38 7.85
N GLY A 66 20.93 13.19 7.70
CA GLY A 66 19.95 13.77 8.62
C GLY A 66 19.87 15.30 8.55
N LEU A 67 20.42 15.92 7.50
CA LEU A 67 20.46 17.36 7.31
C LEU A 67 19.81 17.75 5.99
N ASP A 68 19.10 18.87 6.01
CA ASP A 68 18.63 19.54 4.80
C ASP A 68 19.83 20.18 4.08
N PRO A 69 20.18 19.78 2.86
CA PRO A 69 21.34 20.28 2.15
C PRO A 69 21.25 21.77 1.77
N PHE A 70 20.04 22.38 1.79
CA PHE A 70 19.84 23.76 1.43
C PHE A 70 19.91 24.71 2.63
N THR A 71 19.51 24.23 3.80
CA THR A 71 19.42 25.08 5.01
C THR A 71 20.40 24.65 6.11
N GLY A 72 20.99 23.45 6.02
CA GLY A 72 21.84 22.85 7.05
C GLY A 72 21.11 22.44 8.33
N LYS A 73 19.77 22.53 8.35
CA LYS A 73 18.97 22.16 9.52
C LYS A 73 18.84 20.66 9.62
N GLU A 74 18.73 20.15 10.84
CA GLU A 74 18.39 18.74 11.09
C GLU A 74 17.02 18.39 10.53
N ILE A 75 16.93 17.22 9.91
CA ILE A 75 15.69 16.68 9.36
C ILE A 75 15.50 15.25 9.84
N TYR A 76 14.29 14.97 10.30
CA TYR A 76 13.93 13.63 10.73
C TYR A 76 14.04 12.64 9.56
N THR A 77 14.55 11.45 9.85
CA THR A 77 14.65 10.38 8.85
C THR A 77 14.35 9.03 9.49
N ALA A 78 13.31 8.35 9.02
CA ALA A 78 12.98 7.01 9.46
C ALA A 78 14.04 6.01 8.94
N THR A 79 14.99 5.64 9.78
CA THR A 79 16.03 4.65 9.45
C THR A 79 15.69 3.26 9.94
N ASN A 80 14.89 3.15 11.01
CA ASN A 80 14.49 1.87 11.59
C ASN A 80 13.50 1.14 10.65
N TYR A 81 13.80 -0.14 10.38
CA TYR A 81 12.94 -0.97 9.52
C TYR A 81 11.51 -1.09 10.04
N ARG A 82 11.33 -1.23 11.36
CA ARG A 82 9.99 -1.34 11.96
C ARG A 82 9.17 -0.08 11.75
N GLU A 83 9.79 1.06 11.91
CA GLU A 83 9.15 2.35 11.70
C GLU A 83 8.71 2.55 10.26
N LYS A 84 9.56 2.18 9.29
CA LYS A 84 9.20 2.18 7.86
C LYS A 84 7.99 1.29 7.58
N GLN A 85 7.96 0.10 8.19
CA GLN A 85 6.81 -0.80 8.07
C GLN A 85 5.53 -0.17 8.63
N LEU A 86 5.60 0.51 9.78
CA LEU A 86 4.46 1.17 10.39
C LEU A 86 3.95 2.30 9.50
N GLN A 87 4.81 3.20 9.03
CA GLN A 87 4.43 4.29 8.12
C GLN A 87 3.76 3.75 6.84
N ARG A 88 4.29 2.69 6.23
CA ARG A 88 3.69 2.04 5.07
C ARG A 88 2.33 1.42 5.40
N ALA A 89 2.20 0.78 6.55
CA ALA A 89 0.95 0.17 6.99
C ALA A 89 -0.16 1.20 7.20
N LEU A 90 0.17 2.41 7.68
CA LEU A 90 -0.78 3.50 7.81
C LEU A 90 -1.39 3.91 6.46
N LEU A 91 -0.58 3.99 5.40
CA LEU A 91 -1.06 4.33 4.06
C LEU A 91 -1.89 3.20 3.43
N GLN A 92 -1.67 1.95 3.85
CA GLN A 92 -2.45 0.77 3.45
C GLN A 92 -3.47 0.34 4.51
N TRP A 93 -4.09 1.29 5.18
CA TRP A 93 -4.97 1.09 6.33
C TRP A 93 -6.16 0.16 6.08
N ARG A 94 -6.61 -0.02 4.84
CA ARG A 94 -7.72 -0.92 4.50
C ARG A 94 -7.38 -2.40 4.59
N LYS A 95 -6.09 -2.74 4.54
CA LYS A 95 -5.65 -4.14 4.65
C LYS A 95 -5.86 -4.63 6.08
N PRO A 96 -6.63 -5.72 6.30
CA PRO A 96 -6.90 -6.23 7.65
C PRO A 96 -5.64 -6.59 8.43
N GLU A 97 -4.61 -7.09 7.73
CA GLU A 97 -3.32 -7.47 8.31
C GLU A 97 -2.57 -6.27 8.90
N ASN A 98 -2.81 -5.06 8.38
CA ASN A 98 -2.14 -3.84 8.86
C ASN A 98 -2.78 -3.29 10.14
N ARG A 99 -3.94 -3.78 10.57
CA ARG A 99 -4.67 -3.25 11.72
C ARG A 99 -3.84 -3.25 13.01
N ARG A 100 -3.11 -4.34 13.27
CA ARG A 100 -2.23 -4.43 14.45
C ARG A 100 -1.11 -3.38 14.39
N MET A 101 -0.54 -3.16 13.20
CA MET A 101 0.51 -2.16 13.00
C MET A 101 -0.01 -0.73 13.18
N ILE A 102 -1.27 -0.46 12.82
CA ILE A 102 -1.90 0.84 13.05
C ILE A 102 -2.02 1.12 14.56
N TYR A 103 -2.44 0.14 15.37
CA TYR A 103 -2.46 0.28 16.83
C TYR A 103 -1.04 0.50 17.40
N GLU A 104 -0.04 -0.21 16.88
CA GLU A 104 1.34 -0.04 17.32
C GLU A 104 1.88 1.36 16.97
N ALA A 105 1.56 1.87 15.78
CA ALA A 105 1.96 3.20 15.32
C ALA A 105 1.46 4.33 16.24
N MET A 106 0.33 4.14 16.95
CA MET A 106 -0.16 5.10 17.93
C MET A 106 0.86 5.41 19.04
N ASN A 107 1.74 4.45 19.38
CA ASN A 107 2.75 4.67 20.41
C ASN A 107 3.86 5.64 19.98
N TYR A 108 3.97 5.91 18.68
CA TYR A 108 4.96 6.79 18.07
C TYR A 108 4.37 8.14 17.63
N CYS A 109 3.07 8.34 17.85
CA CYS A 109 2.35 9.54 17.44
C CYS A 109 2.10 10.48 18.61
N SER A 110 2.01 11.78 18.31
CA SER A 110 1.42 12.81 19.18
C SER A 110 -0.08 12.54 19.41
N GLU A 111 -0.73 13.31 20.28
CA GLU A 111 -2.19 13.17 20.49
C GLU A 111 -2.99 13.48 19.21
N GLU A 112 -2.55 14.43 18.41
CA GLU A 112 -3.18 14.73 17.11
C GLU A 112 -3.03 13.58 16.12
N GLY A 113 -1.84 12.98 16.02
CA GLY A 113 -1.61 11.79 15.21
C GLY A 113 -2.44 10.60 15.67
N LYS A 114 -2.57 10.38 16.98
CA LYS A 114 -3.44 9.33 17.53
C LYS A 114 -4.91 9.52 17.17
N GLU A 115 -5.41 10.77 17.16
CA GLU A 115 -6.78 11.04 16.75
C GLU A 115 -7.02 10.71 15.30
N ASN A 116 -6.09 11.09 14.41
CA ASN A 116 -6.12 10.70 13.00
C ASN A 116 -6.19 9.16 12.83
N LEU A 117 -5.43 8.40 13.65
CA LEU A 117 -5.44 6.93 13.60
C LEU A 117 -6.70 6.32 14.21
N ARG A 118 -7.28 6.90 15.26
CA ARG A 118 -8.59 6.48 15.78
C ARG A 118 -9.67 6.62 14.72
N GLU A 119 -9.68 7.73 14.00
CA GLU A 119 -10.60 7.93 12.89
C GLU A 119 -10.46 6.85 11.81
N LEU A 120 -9.24 6.45 11.45
CA LEU A 120 -8.99 5.35 10.52
C LEU A 120 -9.61 4.03 11.00
N LEU A 121 -9.42 3.69 12.26
CA LEU A 121 -9.87 2.42 12.84
C LEU A 121 -11.39 2.33 12.98
N HIS A 122 -12.06 3.42 13.38
CA HIS A 122 -13.51 3.43 13.55
C HIS A 122 -14.25 3.10 12.24
N SER A 123 -13.82 3.61 11.11
CA SER A 123 -14.46 3.33 9.83
C SER A 123 -14.19 1.93 9.29
N ALA A 124 -13.07 1.32 9.66
CA ALA A 124 -12.76 -0.06 9.30
C ALA A 124 -13.70 -1.06 10.02
N ILE A 125 -14.13 -0.73 11.24
CA ILE A 125 -15.07 -1.54 12.02
C ILE A 125 -16.49 -1.46 11.44
N ALA A 126 -16.94 -0.30 11.00
CA ALA A 126 -18.28 -0.12 10.42
C ALA A 126 -18.45 -1.00 9.17
N LYS A 127 -17.48 -0.99 8.26
CA LYS A 127 -17.54 -1.79 7.02
C LYS A 127 -17.43 -3.31 7.25
N SER A 128 -16.71 -3.76 8.26
CA SER A 128 -16.62 -5.20 8.58
C SER A 128 -17.93 -5.76 9.16
N LYS A 129 -18.76 -4.93 9.79
CA LYS A 129 -20.10 -5.31 10.28
C LYS A 129 -21.13 -5.42 9.15
N ASP A 130 -21.01 -4.59 8.11
CA ASP A 130 -21.94 -4.62 6.97
C ASP A 130 -21.65 -5.82 6.04
N SER A 131 -20.38 -6.19 5.84
CA SER A 131 -20.02 -7.39 5.09
C SER A 131 -20.39 -8.69 5.79
N ALA A 132 -20.40 -8.73 7.13
CA ALA A 132 -20.82 -9.88 7.91
C ALA A 132 -22.35 -10.06 7.90
N LYS A 133 -23.14 -8.98 7.75
CA LYS A 133 -24.60 -9.05 7.65
C LYS A 133 -25.08 -9.51 6.28
N SER A 134 -24.34 -9.24 5.20
CA SER A 134 -24.73 -9.67 3.85
C SER A 134 -24.46 -11.15 3.56
N SER A 135 -23.61 -11.82 4.35
CA SER A 135 -23.27 -13.25 4.18
C SER A 135 -24.19 -14.21 4.94
N SER A 136 -25.10 -13.72 5.79
CA SER A 136 -25.99 -14.56 6.62
C SER A 136 -27.40 -14.77 6.04
N SER A 137 -27.76 -14.13 4.93
CA SER A 137 -29.12 -14.23 4.33
C SER A 137 -29.21 -15.13 3.08
N SER A 138 -28.17 -15.88 2.72
CA SER A 138 -28.16 -16.73 1.53
C SER A 138 -27.79 -18.20 1.82
N LYS A 139 -28.51 -18.83 2.75
CA LYS A 139 -28.47 -20.29 2.91
C LYS A 139 -29.89 -20.80 3.14
N ASN A 140 -30.62 -21.02 2.06
CA ASN A 140 -31.65 -22.04 1.95
C ASN A 140 -32.08 -22.12 0.49
N ASN A 141 -31.58 -23.12 -0.21
CA ASN A 141 -32.15 -23.90 -1.33
C ASN A 141 -31.06 -24.30 -2.33
N ALA A 142 -30.55 -25.49 -2.17
CA ALA A 142 -30.03 -26.27 -3.30
C ALA A 142 -30.08 -27.76 -2.97
N SER A 143 -30.97 -28.47 -3.65
CA SER A 143 -31.04 -29.94 -3.75
C SER A 143 -29.79 -30.48 -4.47
N PRO A 144 -29.41 -31.77 -4.23
CA PRO A 144 -28.15 -32.32 -4.70
C PRO A 144 -28.24 -32.74 -6.17
N LYS A 145 -27.32 -32.26 -7.00
CA LYS A 145 -27.08 -32.83 -8.35
C LYS A 145 -25.79 -33.63 -8.35
N LYS A 146 -25.94 -34.83 -8.95
CA LYS A 146 -25.01 -35.92 -9.07
C LYS A 146 -23.68 -35.56 -9.75
N HIS A 147 -22.59 -36.11 -9.19
CA HIS A 147 -21.23 -36.14 -9.75
C HIS A 147 -21.17 -36.85 -11.11
N THR A 148 -20.49 -36.25 -12.08
CA THR A 148 -19.78 -36.96 -13.13
C THR A 148 -18.35 -36.44 -13.18
N SER A 149 -17.41 -37.36 -13.00
CA SER A 149 -15.97 -37.17 -13.00
C SER A 149 -15.45 -36.87 -14.41
N ALA A 150 -14.78 -35.73 -14.59
CA ALA A 150 -13.93 -35.50 -15.77
C ALA A 150 -12.46 -35.39 -15.30
N LYS A 151 -11.67 -36.40 -15.66
CA LYS A 151 -10.21 -36.43 -15.49
C LYS A 151 -9.56 -35.34 -16.34
N ASN A 152 -8.92 -34.41 -15.72
CA ASN A 152 -8.10 -33.43 -16.40
C ASN A 152 -6.61 -33.80 -16.31
N GLN A 153 -6.07 -34.32 -17.43
CA GLN A 153 -4.67 -34.67 -17.59
C GLN A 153 -3.83 -33.39 -17.76
N ARG A 154 -2.98 -33.13 -16.82
CA ARG A 154 -1.93 -32.07 -16.94
C ARG A 154 -0.77 -32.65 -17.77
N LYS A 155 -0.47 -32.02 -18.90
CA LYS A 155 0.77 -32.23 -19.66
C LYS A 155 1.94 -31.53 -18.95
N PRO A 156 3.12 -32.18 -18.88
CA PRO A 156 4.30 -31.54 -18.29
C PRO A 156 4.95 -30.57 -19.30
N TYR A 157 5.39 -29.41 -18.78
CA TYR A 157 6.22 -28.45 -19.53
C TYR A 157 7.61 -29.05 -19.78
N ALA A 158 8.00 -29.12 -21.05
CA ALA A 158 9.32 -29.54 -21.47
C ALA A 158 10.37 -28.50 -21.09
N LYS A 159 11.42 -28.95 -20.42
CA LYS A 159 12.71 -28.26 -20.30
C LYS A 159 13.46 -28.50 -21.61
N ASP A 160 13.71 -27.45 -22.38
CA ASP A 160 14.79 -27.42 -23.37
C ASP A 160 15.06 -25.99 -23.80
N SER A 161 16.20 -25.49 -23.40
CA SER A 161 17.13 -24.62 -24.16
C SER A 161 18.13 -23.90 -23.25
N ALA A 162 19.06 -24.69 -22.75
CA ALA A 162 20.32 -24.19 -22.25
C ALA A 162 21.44 -24.89 -23.05
N LYS A 163 21.80 -24.36 -24.25
CA LYS A 163 23.06 -24.64 -24.95
C LYS A 163 23.12 -23.82 -26.23
N SER A 164 23.74 -22.67 -26.17
CA SER A 164 24.54 -22.12 -27.29
C SER A 164 24.97 -20.66 -27.00
N PHE A 165 25.96 -20.48 -26.16
CA PHE A 165 26.84 -19.30 -26.23
C PHE A 165 28.23 -19.70 -25.74
N ALA A 166 28.92 -20.49 -26.55
CA ALA A 166 30.36 -20.66 -26.49
C ALA A 166 30.87 -21.00 -27.88
N LYS A 167 31.43 -20.02 -28.58
CA LYS A 167 32.46 -20.06 -29.57
C LYS A 167 32.33 -18.95 -30.59
N LYS A 168 33.10 -17.91 -30.42
CA LYS A 168 33.84 -17.23 -31.46
C LYS A 168 34.78 -16.20 -30.81
N LYS A 169 35.98 -16.64 -30.48
CA LYS A 169 37.23 -15.86 -30.52
C LYS A 169 38.11 -16.50 -31.60
N LYS A 170 38.31 -15.79 -32.63
CA LYS A 170 39.54 -15.68 -33.42
C LYS A 170 39.51 -14.33 -34.09
#